data_ca6b843cca8693894d21fdd32b55b6cf
#
_entry.id   ca6b843cca8693894d21fdd32b55b6cf
#
_cell.length_a   1.000
_cell.length_b   1.000
_cell.length_c   1.000
_cell.angle_alpha   90.00
_cell.angle_beta   90.00
_cell.angle_gamma   90.00
#
_symmetry.space_group_name_H-M   'P 1'
#
loop_
_entity.id
_entity.type
_entity.pdbx_description
1 polymer ?
#
loop_
_entity_poly.entity_id
_entity_poly.type
_entity_poly.pdbx_seq_one_letter_code
_entity_poly.pdbx_strand_id
1 'polypeptide(L)'
;MGRAKIKKKSMFIDMTAMSDVTVLLLTFFMLTSTFVKKEPVEVFTPASVSEIKIPETNILQILVDPAGKIFMSLDKQPDMKAVLEKMGEEYGVKFTPEQEQKFIVASTFGVPMKSMPKFLDLPTEKQDRILKNEGIPCDSTDNQFKSWVRNARAVNSDLRIAIKADANTPYAVIKKVMNSLQDLRENRYNLITSLKTTSEK
;
A
#
# COMPACT_ATOMS: atom_id res chain seq x y z
N MET A 1 -29.57 -0.79 76.64
CA MET A 1 -29.27 -0.08 75.38
C MET A 1 -29.20 -1.09 74.26
N GLY A 2 -30.27 -1.19 73.46
CA GLY A 2 -30.38 -2.14 72.35
C GLY A 2 -29.67 -1.60 71.09
N ARG A 3 -28.64 -2.29 70.63
CA ARG A 3 -27.94 -2.00 69.35
C ARG A 3 -28.85 -2.41 68.20
N ALA A 4 -29.35 -1.45 67.43
CA ALA A 4 -30.10 -1.67 66.22
C ALA A 4 -29.17 -2.33 65.17
N LYS A 5 -29.48 -3.58 64.76
CA LYS A 5 -28.80 -4.27 63.66
C LYS A 5 -29.30 -3.71 62.33
N ILE A 6 -28.48 -2.89 61.66
CA ILE A 6 -28.77 -2.40 60.31
C ILE A 6 -28.64 -3.60 59.36
N LYS A 7 -29.75 -4.06 58.75
CA LYS A 7 -29.75 -5.06 57.68
C LYS A 7 -29.10 -4.42 56.44
N LYS A 8 -27.90 -4.84 56.09
CA LYS A 8 -27.27 -4.48 54.81
C LYS A 8 -28.09 -5.13 53.69
N LYS A 9 -28.75 -4.33 52.85
CA LYS A 9 -29.42 -4.77 51.64
C LYS A 9 -28.32 -5.12 50.64
N SER A 10 -28.17 -6.38 50.24
CA SER A 10 -27.25 -6.76 49.19
C SER A 10 -27.74 -6.11 47.90
N MET A 11 -26.94 -5.25 47.31
CA MET A 11 -27.19 -4.77 45.96
C MET A 11 -26.94 -5.92 44.99
N PHE A 12 -27.99 -6.41 44.40
CA PHE A 12 -27.91 -7.36 43.30
C PHE A 12 -27.57 -6.54 42.07
N ILE A 13 -26.30 -6.59 41.64
CA ILE A 13 -25.87 -5.95 40.40
C ILE A 13 -26.36 -6.87 39.28
N ASP A 14 -27.27 -6.40 38.43
CA ASP A 14 -27.75 -7.12 37.28
C ASP A 14 -26.63 -7.20 36.24
N MET A 15 -25.99 -8.38 36.15
CA MET A 15 -24.86 -8.62 35.25
C MET A 15 -25.29 -8.71 33.78
N THR A 16 -26.60 -8.90 33.52
CA THR A 16 -27.12 -8.99 32.13
C THR A 16 -27.02 -7.67 31.40
N ALA A 17 -27.37 -6.56 32.04
CA ALA A 17 -27.21 -5.22 31.46
C ALA A 17 -25.74 -4.86 31.22
N MET A 18 -24.84 -5.23 32.13
CA MET A 18 -23.40 -5.03 31.99
C MET A 18 -22.83 -5.87 30.84
N SER A 19 -23.27 -7.11 30.69
CA SER A 19 -22.84 -7.99 29.59
C SER A 19 -23.30 -7.46 28.22
N ASP A 20 -24.56 -6.99 28.15
CA ASP A 20 -25.09 -6.44 26.89
C ASP A 20 -24.32 -5.20 26.41
N VAL A 21 -24.04 -4.25 27.30
CA VAL A 21 -23.24 -3.08 26.98
C VAL A 21 -21.82 -3.49 26.53
N THR A 22 -21.23 -4.48 27.18
CA THR A 22 -19.88 -4.95 26.83
C THR A 22 -19.86 -5.61 25.44
N VAL A 23 -20.86 -6.44 25.13
CA VAL A 23 -21.00 -7.09 23.82
C VAL A 23 -21.30 -6.07 22.72
N LEU A 24 -22.18 -5.10 22.98
CA LEU A 24 -22.44 -4.01 22.04
C LEU A 24 -21.19 -3.19 21.74
N LEU A 25 -20.41 -2.88 22.77
CA LEU A 25 -19.16 -2.12 22.63
C LEU A 25 -18.11 -2.92 21.86
N LEU A 26 -18.01 -4.23 22.13
CA LEU A 26 -17.12 -5.14 21.41
C LEU A 26 -17.49 -5.24 19.93
N THR A 27 -18.79 -5.47 19.64
CA THR A 27 -19.27 -5.55 18.24
C THR A 27 -19.11 -4.23 17.51
N PHE A 28 -19.33 -3.10 18.17
CA PHE A 28 -19.09 -1.77 17.62
C PHE A 28 -17.62 -1.60 17.23
N PHE A 29 -16.68 -1.93 18.12
CA PHE A 29 -15.25 -1.85 17.81
C PHE A 29 -14.83 -2.81 16.69
N MET A 30 -15.39 -4.02 16.63
CA MET A 30 -15.13 -4.94 15.52
C MET A 30 -15.62 -4.39 14.18
N LEU A 31 -16.80 -3.77 14.14
CA LEU A 31 -17.39 -3.22 12.92
C LEU A 31 -16.70 -1.91 12.49
N THR A 32 -16.20 -1.12 13.43
CA THR A 32 -15.51 0.15 13.15
C THR A 32 -14.00 -0.02 12.97
N SER A 33 -13.47 -1.22 13.26
CA SER A 33 -12.04 -1.52 13.04
C SER A 33 -11.74 -1.57 11.56
N THR A 34 -11.09 -0.54 11.05
CA THR A 34 -10.56 -0.52 9.69
C THR A 34 -9.16 -1.11 9.68
N PHE A 35 -8.97 -2.19 8.92
CA PHE A 35 -7.64 -2.72 8.68
C PHE A 35 -6.86 -1.78 7.76
N VAL A 36 -5.96 -1.00 8.33
CA VAL A 36 -5.02 -0.21 7.54
C VAL A 36 -4.01 -1.17 6.91
N LYS A 37 -3.91 -1.18 5.59
CA LYS A 37 -2.87 -1.94 4.88
C LYS A 37 -1.51 -1.40 5.31
N LYS A 38 -0.67 -2.26 5.87
CA LYS A 38 0.69 -1.89 6.23
C LYS A 38 1.49 -1.64 4.95
N GLU A 39 2.01 -0.42 4.77
CA GLU A 39 2.96 -0.12 3.71
C GLU A 39 4.34 -0.70 4.11
N PRO A 40 4.89 -1.67 3.38
CA PRO A 40 6.18 -2.28 3.71
C PRO A 40 7.35 -1.31 3.55
N VAL A 41 7.15 -0.24 2.78
CA VAL A 41 8.11 0.83 2.55
C VAL A 41 7.50 2.15 3.00
N GLU A 42 8.07 2.74 4.05
CA GLU A 42 7.66 4.06 4.54
C GLU A 42 8.35 5.14 3.69
N VAL A 43 7.56 6.05 3.14
CA VAL A 43 8.02 7.17 2.32
C VAL A 43 7.53 8.47 2.93
N PHE A 44 8.45 9.33 3.36
CA PHE A 44 8.13 10.66 3.88
C PHE A 44 8.02 11.66 2.73
N THR A 45 6.81 11.99 2.34
CA THR A 45 6.57 12.89 1.23
C THR A 45 6.97 14.33 1.54
N PRO A 46 7.52 15.07 0.56
CA PRO A 46 7.85 16.47 0.73
C PRO A 46 6.59 17.31 1.01
N ALA A 47 6.75 18.33 1.84
CA ALA A 47 5.66 19.23 2.19
C ALA A 47 5.32 20.21 1.05
N SER A 48 4.05 20.37 0.73
CA SER A 48 3.53 21.30 -0.27
C SER A 48 2.47 22.22 0.33
N VAL A 49 2.30 23.40 -0.25
CA VAL A 49 1.23 24.35 0.12
C VAL A 49 -0.12 24.03 -0.54
N SER A 50 -0.13 23.10 -1.48
CA SER A 50 -1.34 22.70 -2.21
C SER A 50 -1.57 21.20 -2.05
N GLU A 51 -2.76 20.83 -1.64
CA GLU A 51 -3.25 19.46 -1.60
C GLU A 51 -4.00 19.16 -2.89
N ILE A 52 -3.47 18.25 -3.69
CA ILE A 52 -4.19 17.72 -4.85
C ILE A 52 -5.01 16.54 -4.36
N LYS A 53 -6.34 16.64 -4.40
CA LYS A 53 -7.22 15.50 -4.13
C LYS A 53 -7.00 14.44 -5.20
N ILE A 54 -6.36 13.35 -4.81
CA ILE A 54 -6.19 12.18 -5.67
C ILE A 54 -7.49 11.39 -5.60
N PRO A 55 -8.05 10.93 -6.73
CA PRO A 55 -9.20 10.04 -6.69
C PRO A 55 -8.87 8.79 -5.88
N GLU A 56 -9.84 8.30 -5.13
CA GLU A 56 -9.66 7.13 -4.26
C GLU A 56 -9.63 5.79 -5.02
N THR A 57 -9.96 5.80 -6.31
CA THR A 57 -10.10 4.59 -7.13
C THR A 57 -9.34 4.70 -8.46
N ASN A 58 -8.98 3.55 -9.03
CA ASN A 58 -8.21 3.43 -10.27
C ASN A 58 -6.82 4.08 -10.19
N ILE A 59 -6.10 3.82 -9.11
CA ILE A 59 -4.79 4.39 -8.89
C ILE A 59 -3.70 3.36 -9.12
N LEU A 60 -2.73 3.74 -9.95
CA LEU A 60 -1.41 3.12 -10.02
C LEU A 60 -0.46 3.99 -9.22
N GLN A 61 -0.13 3.56 -8.02
CA GLN A 61 0.79 4.27 -7.15
C GLN A 61 2.21 3.80 -7.40
N ILE A 62 3.11 4.74 -7.62
CA ILE A 62 4.54 4.54 -7.76
C ILE A 62 5.20 5.14 -6.53
N LEU A 63 5.89 4.30 -5.74
CA LEU A 63 6.62 4.74 -4.56
C LEU A 63 8.12 4.74 -4.89
N VAL A 64 8.81 5.79 -4.48
CA VAL A 64 10.27 5.91 -4.62
C VAL A 64 10.86 6.19 -3.26
N ASP A 65 11.71 5.29 -2.78
CA ASP A 65 12.36 5.40 -1.48
C ASP A 65 13.58 6.35 -1.52
N PRO A 66 14.16 6.73 -0.37
CA PRO A 66 15.36 7.56 -0.31
C PRO A 66 16.57 6.96 -1.02
N ALA A 67 16.66 5.63 -1.12
CA ALA A 67 17.73 4.92 -1.82
C ALA A 67 17.52 4.90 -3.34
N GLY A 68 16.40 5.42 -3.84
CA GLY A 68 16.07 5.44 -5.25
C GLY A 68 15.48 4.14 -5.79
N LYS A 69 14.97 3.27 -4.93
CA LYS A 69 14.27 2.05 -5.33
C LYS A 69 12.82 2.36 -5.65
N ILE A 70 12.30 1.67 -6.65
CA ILE A 70 10.95 1.91 -7.17
C ILE A 70 10.06 0.73 -6.78
N PHE A 71 8.91 1.07 -6.23
CA PHE A 71 7.86 0.12 -5.89
C PHE A 71 6.56 0.55 -6.55
N MET A 72 5.66 -0.39 -6.75
CA MET A 72 4.37 -0.12 -7.36
C MET A 72 3.25 -0.76 -6.54
N SER A 73 2.09 -0.13 -6.59
CA SER A 73 0.86 -0.62 -5.98
C SER A 73 -0.31 -0.32 -6.91
N LEU A 74 -1.23 -1.27 -7.03
CA LEU A 74 -2.50 -1.09 -7.73
C LEU A 74 -3.65 -1.20 -6.73
N ASP A 75 -4.66 -0.38 -6.93
CA ASP A 75 -5.83 -0.33 -6.07
C ASP A 75 -6.72 -1.58 -6.23
N LYS A 76 -6.96 -2.00 -7.48
CA LYS A 76 -7.89 -3.08 -7.81
C LYS A 76 -7.21 -4.45 -7.86
N GLN A 77 -7.73 -5.40 -7.09
CA GLN A 77 -7.26 -6.79 -7.06
C GLN A 77 -7.36 -7.50 -8.43
N PRO A 78 -8.47 -7.39 -9.21
CA PRO A 78 -8.53 -8.03 -10.52
C PRO A 78 -7.51 -7.46 -11.50
N ASP A 79 -7.25 -6.15 -11.44
CA ASP A 79 -6.22 -5.51 -12.28
C ASP A 79 -4.82 -6.04 -11.91
N MET A 80 -4.53 -6.22 -10.60
CA MET A 80 -3.26 -6.79 -10.12
C MET A 80 -3.02 -8.19 -10.70
N LYS A 81 -4.04 -9.05 -10.70
CA LYS A 81 -3.93 -10.41 -11.25
C LYS A 81 -3.64 -10.37 -12.74
N ALA A 82 -4.44 -9.63 -13.51
CA ALA A 82 -4.30 -9.53 -14.96
C ALA A 82 -2.95 -8.92 -15.38
N VAL A 83 -2.44 -7.96 -14.61
CA VAL A 83 -1.12 -7.36 -14.87
C VAL A 83 0.00 -8.36 -14.57
N LEU A 84 -0.11 -9.13 -13.48
CA LEU A 84 0.88 -10.16 -13.14
C LEU A 84 0.95 -11.25 -14.22
N GLU A 85 -0.20 -11.72 -14.73
CA GLU A 85 -0.28 -12.70 -15.79
C GLU A 85 0.41 -12.19 -17.07
N LYS A 86 0.09 -10.96 -17.51
CA LYS A 86 0.73 -10.34 -18.68
C LYS A 86 2.24 -10.17 -18.52
N MET A 87 2.68 -9.77 -17.32
CA MET A 87 4.10 -9.66 -17.01
C MET A 87 4.78 -11.05 -17.02
N GLY A 88 4.08 -12.08 -16.52
CA GLY A 88 4.54 -13.45 -16.57
C GLY A 88 4.73 -13.95 -18.01
N GLU A 89 3.79 -13.65 -18.89
CA GLU A 89 3.88 -13.96 -20.32
C GLU A 89 5.05 -13.23 -20.99
N GLU A 90 5.21 -11.93 -20.72
CA GLU A 90 6.27 -11.11 -21.32
C GLU A 90 7.67 -11.55 -20.89
N TYR A 91 7.85 -11.96 -19.64
CA TYR A 91 9.15 -12.36 -19.08
C TYR A 91 9.35 -13.89 -19.04
N GLY A 92 8.38 -14.67 -19.50
CA GLY A 92 8.44 -16.14 -19.51
C GLY A 92 8.39 -16.76 -18.11
N VAL A 93 7.78 -16.09 -17.15
CA VAL A 93 7.64 -16.54 -15.76
C VAL A 93 6.22 -17.04 -15.54
N LYS A 94 6.09 -18.29 -15.07
CA LYS A 94 4.77 -18.86 -14.71
C LYS A 94 4.57 -18.76 -13.20
N PHE A 95 3.40 -18.31 -12.81
CA PHE A 95 2.99 -18.20 -11.42
C PHE A 95 2.03 -19.32 -11.05
N THR A 96 2.11 -19.80 -9.81
CA THR A 96 1.12 -20.74 -9.28
C THR A 96 -0.10 -19.97 -8.77
N PRO A 97 -1.29 -20.58 -8.69
CA PRO A 97 -2.48 -19.91 -8.15
C PRO A 97 -2.29 -19.37 -6.72
N GLU A 98 -1.45 -20.03 -5.92
CA GLU A 98 -1.11 -19.57 -4.57
C GLU A 98 -0.25 -18.29 -4.60
N GLN A 99 0.71 -18.22 -5.52
CA GLN A 99 1.55 -17.03 -5.71
C GLN A 99 0.72 -15.84 -6.22
N GLU A 100 -0.22 -16.08 -7.14
CA GLU A 100 -1.17 -15.04 -7.60
C GLU A 100 -1.99 -14.49 -6.44
N GLN A 101 -2.53 -15.36 -5.60
CA GLN A 101 -3.31 -14.97 -4.42
C GLN A 101 -2.46 -14.10 -3.47
N LYS A 102 -1.24 -14.51 -3.18
CA LYS A 102 -0.32 -13.75 -2.33
C LYS A 102 0.01 -12.39 -2.94
N PHE A 103 0.20 -12.31 -4.27
CA PHE A 103 0.45 -11.06 -4.97
C PHE A 103 -0.74 -10.11 -4.87
N ILE A 104 -1.96 -10.61 -5.04
CA ILE A 104 -3.21 -9.83 -4.92
C ILE A 104 -3.38 -9.24 -3.51
N VAL A 105 -2.97 -9.98 -2.49
CA VAL A 105 -3.05 -9.52 -1.09
C VAL A 105 -1.91 -8.55 -0.76
N ALA A 106 -0.78 -8.65 -1.46
CA ALA A 106 0.33 -7.72 -1.27
C ALA A 106 -0.08 -6.30 -1.66
N SER A 107 0.09 -5.36 -0.74
CA SER A 107 -0.26 -3.95 -0.97
C SER A 107 0.73 -3.23 -1.90
N THR A 108 1.96 -3.72 -1.96
CA THR A 108 3.06 -3.09 -2.71
C THR A 108 4.02 -4.18 -3.18
N PHE A 109 4.50 -4.04 -4.39
CA PHE A 109 5.51 -4.92 -4.96
C PHE A 109 6.66 -4.12 -5.56
N GLY A 110 7.85 -4.72 -5.59
CA GLY A 110 9.05 -4.00 -6.02
C GLY A 110 10.26 -4.90 -6.11
N VAL A 111 10.10 -6.07 -6.75
CA VAL A 111 11.22 -6.98 -7.01
C VAL A 111 11.34 -7.25 -8.50
N PRO A 112 12.55 -7.57 -9.00
CA PRO A 112 12.73 -7.97 -10.39
C PRO A 112 11.89 -9.21 -10.74
N MET A 113 11.35 -9.29 -11.97
CA MET A 113 10.47 -10.38 -12.41
C MET A 113 11.08 -11.78 -12.21
N LYS A 114 12.39 -11.91 -12.40
CA LYS A 114 13.11 -13.19 -12.17
C LYS A 114 13.06 -13.67 -10.72
N SER A 115 13.04 -12.73 -9.77
CA SER A 115 12.99 -13.01 -8.33
C SER A 115 11.56 -13.12 -7.79
N MET A 116 10.57 -12.64 -8.55
CA MET A 116 9.17 -12.56 -8.13
C MET A 116 8.58 -13.88 -7.61
N PRO A 117 8.74 -15.05 -8.28
CA PRO A 117 8.19 -16.32 -7.78
C PRO A 117 8.76 -16.68 -6.41
N LYS A 118 10.09 -16.59 -6.26
CA LYS A 118 10.76 -16.88 -4.98
C LYS A 118 10.33 -15.91 -3.88
N PHE A 119 10.12 -14.64 -4.22
CA PHE A 119 9.63 -13.62 -3.30
C PHE A 119 8.22 -13.95 -2.79
N LEU A 120 7.31 -14.38 -3.67
CA LEU A 120 5.94 -14.74 -3.31
C LEU A 120 5.84 -16.02 -2.47
N ASP A 121 6.82 -16.93 -2.57
CA ASP A 121 6.86 -18.14 -1.75
C ASP A 121 7.26 -17.86 -0.28
N LEU A 122 7.86 -16.71 -0.02
CA LEU A 122 8.33 -16.35 1.31
C LEU A 122 7.19 -15.86 2.21
N PRO A 123 7.31 -16.03 3.55
CA PRO A 123 6.42 -15.40 4.50
C PRO A 123 6.56 -13.87 4.49
N THR A 124 5.48 -13.16 4.81
CA THR A 124 5.36 -11.69 4.72
C THR A 124 6.51 -10.93 5.41
N GLU A 125 6.97 -11.41 6.57
CA GLU A 125 8.08 -10.77 7.29
C GLU A 125 9.41 -10.79 6.51
N LYS A 126 9.65 -11.87 5.73
CA LYS A 126 10.83 -11.98 4.87
C LYS A 126 10.65 -11.18 3.59
N GLN A 127 9.43 -11.10 3.08
CA GLN A 127 9.09 -10.23 1.94
C GLN A 127 9.39 -8.76 2.25
N ASP A 128 8.98 -8.26 3.43
CA ASP A 128 9.25 -6.88 3.87
C ASP A 128 10.77 -6.57 3.92
N ARG A 129 11.59 -7.54 4.33
CA ARG A 129 13.06 -7.38 4.34
C ARG A 129 13.66 -7.31 2.94
N ILE A 130 13.14 -8.11 2.01
CA ILE A 130 13.60 -8.11 0.62
C ILE A 130 13.20 -6.80 -0.06
N LEU A 131 11.96 -6.32 0.14
CA LEU A 131 11.50 -5.03 -0.39
C LEU A 131 12.38 -3.85 0.08
N LYS A 132 12.94 -3.92 1.29
CA LYS A 132 13.90 -2.90 1.75
C LYS A 132 15.22 -2.91 0.97
N ASN A 133 15.58 -4.02 0.35
CA ASN A 133 16.86 -4.19 -0.34
C ASN A 133 16.75 -4.18 -1.86
N GLU A 134 15.60 -4.55 -2.41
CA GLU A 134 15.36 -4.64 -3.84
C GLU A 134 14.33 -3.58 -4.28
N GLY A 135 14.26 -3.32 -5.57
CA GLY A 135 13.30 -2.43 -6.21
C GLY A 135 13.07 -2.86 -7.65
N ILE A 136 12.05 -2.32 -8.32
CA ILE A 136 11.80 -2.56 -9.74
C ILE A 136 12.95 -1.91 -10.54
N PRO A 137 13.63 -2.65 -11.43
CA PRO A 137 14.65 -2.08 -12.29
C PRO A 137 14.07 -1.01 -13.21
N CYS A 138 14.73 0.16 -13.25
CA CYS A 138 14.37 1.29 -14.11
C CYS A 138 15.61 1.79 -14.88
N ASP A 139 16.47 0.87 -15.31
CA ASP A 139 17.68 1.21 -16.05
C ASP A 139 17.45 1.13 -17.55
N SER A 140 18.34 1.73 -18.32
CA SER A 140 18.24 1.75 -19.78
C SER A 140 18.37 0.36 -20.44
N THR A 141 19.03 -0.58 -19.77
CA THR A 141 19.24 -1.96 -20.26
C THR A 141 18.11 -2.92 -19.85
N ASP A 142 17.53 -2.76 -18.66
CA ASP A 142 16.41 -3.55 -18.15
C ASP A 142 15.41 -2.62 -17.48
N ASN A 143 14.47 -2.12 -18.27
CA ASN A 143 13.44 -1.22 -17.76
C ASN A 143 12.13 -1.98 -17.52
N GLN A 144 12.13 -2.80 -16.48
CA GLN A 144 10.92 -3.53 -16.07
C GLN A 144 9.80 -2.60 -15.60
N PHE A 145 10.14 -1.43 -15.09
CA PHE A 145 9.19 -0.40 -14.71
C PHE A 145 8.28 0.01 -15.89
N LYS A 146 8.86 0.22 -17.08
CA LYS A 146 8.07 0.54 -18.29
C LYS A 146 7.11 -0.60 -18.67
N SER A 147 7.56 -1.86 -18.57
CA SER A 147 6.73 -3.02 -18.86
C SER A 147 5.56 -3.11 -17.88
N TRP A 148 5.80 -2.89 -16.58
CA TRP A 148 4.74 -2.84 -15.57
C TRP A 148 3.69 -1.76 -15.87
N VAL A 149 4.11 -0.53 -16.14
CA VAL A 149 3.20 0.58 -16.46
C VAL A 149 2.41 0.31 -17.74
N ARG A 150 3.07 -0.17 -18.79
CA ARG A 150 2.43 -0.51 -20.06
C ARG A 150 1.36 -1.60 -19.89
N ASN A 151 1.69 -2.68 -19.19
CA ASN A 151 0.75 -3.77 -18.94
C ASN A 151 -0.39 -3.34 -18.01
N ALA A 152 -0.13 -2.52 -17.00
CA ALA A 152 -1.18 -1.95 -16.15
C ALA A 152 -2.14 -1.09 -16.98
N ARG A 153 -1.64 -0.24 -17.86
CA ARG A 153 -2.45 0.57 -18.75
C ARG A 153 -3.24 -0.26 -19.77
N ALA A 154 -2.66 -1.36 -20.27
CA ALA A 154 -3.32 -2.28 -21.19
C ALA A 154 -4.46 -3.09 -20.51
N VAL A 155 -4.41 -3.27 -19.19
CA VAL A 155 -5.47 -3.89 -18.39
C VAL A 155 -6.56 -2.86 -18.06
N ASN A 156 -6.16 -1.66 -17.67
CA ASN A 156 -7.10 -0.61 -17.27
C ASN A 156 -6.65 0.74 -17.84
N SER A 157 -7.36 1.23 -18.85
CA SER A 157 -7.08 2.51 -19.51
C SER A 157 -7.36 3.73 -18.63
N ASP A 158 -8.23 3.58 -17.62
CA ASP A 158 -8.65 4.68 -16.75
C ASP A 158 -7.75 4.86 -15.52
N LEU A 159 -6.66 4.10 -15.42
CA LEU A 159 -5.70 4.24 -14.33
C LEU A 159 -5.14 5.66 -14.25
N ARG A 160 -5.08 6.17 -13.04
CA ARG A 160 -4.41 7.44 -12.72
C ARG A 160 -3.09 7.15 -12.04
N ILE A 161 -2.02 7.71 -12.57
CA ILE A 161 -0.68 7.50 -12.04
C ILE A 161 -0.45 8.52 -10.92
N ALA A 162 -0.06 8.01 -9.76
CA ALA A 162 0.31 8.81 -8.60
C ALA A 162 1.74 8.45 -8.17
N ILE A 163 2.62 9.43 -8.08
CA ILE A 163 4.02 9.24 -7.68
C ILE A 163 4.17 9.74 -6.24
N LYS A 164 4.57 8.86 -5.34
CA LYS A 164 4.89 9.15 -3.94
C LYS A 164 6.40 8.98 -3.77
N ALA A 165 7.14 10.07 -3.79
CA ALA A 165 8.58 10.07 -3.61
C ALA A 165 8.95 10.59 -2.22
N ASP A 166 10.03 10.04 -1.64
CA ASP A 166 10.58 10.54 -0.39
C ASP A 166 11.26 11.90 -0.58
N ALA A 167 11.19 12.75 0.43
CA ALA A 167 11.81 14.08 0.42
C ALA A 167 13.33 14.03 0.23
N ASN A 168 13.98 12.93 0.63
CA ASN A 168 15.42 12.72 0.50
C ASN A 168 15.80 11.97 -0.78
N THR A 169 14.84 11.60 -1.63
CA THR A 169 15.14 10.90 -2.89
C THR A 169 15.93 11.80 -3.85
N PRO A 170 17.05 11.33 -4.42
CA PRO A 170 17.78 12.07 -5.41
C PRO A 170 16.92 12.42 -6.63
N TYR A 171 16.90 13.68 -7.03
CA TYR A 171 16.11 14.14 -8.18
C TYR A 171 16.40 13.37 -9.47
N ALA A 172 17.64 12.90 -9.65
CA ALA A 172 18.04 12.09 -10.80
C ALA A 172 17.20 10.80 -10.95
N VAL A 173 16.81 10.18 -9.84
CA VAL A 173 15.95 8.97 -9.85
C VAL A 173 14.53 9.35 -10.24
N ILE A 174 13.98 10.39 -9.65
CA ILE A 174 12.64 10.89 -9.98
C ILE A 174 12.58 11.25 -11.48
N LYS A 175 13.62 11.89 -12.00
CA LYS A 175 13.73 12.22 -13.42
C LYS A 175 13.75 10.96 -14.30
N LYS A 176 14.44 9.88 -13.90
CA LYS A 176 14.42 8.59 -14.64
C LYS A 176 13.00 8.02 -14.70
N VAL A 177 12.28 8.02 -13.57
CA VAL A 177 10.86 7.57 -13.51
C VAL A 177 9.99 8.41 -14.44
N MET A 178 10.10 9.74 -14.34
CA MET A 178 9.33 10.66 -15.20
C MET A 178 9.63 10.47 -16.68
N ASN A 179 10.91 10.34 -17.05
CA ASN A 179 11.30 10.06 -18.43
C ASN A 179 10.72 8.74 -18.94
N SER A 180 10.74 7.70 -18.10
CA SER A 180 10.16 6.41 -18.45
C SER A 180 8.64 6.48 -18.67
N LEU A 181 7.93 7.32 -17.92
CA LEU A 181 6.51 7.59 -18.14
C LEU A 181 6.28 8.42 -19.42
N GLN A 182 7.10 9.42 -19.69
CA GLN A 182 7.03 10.22 -20.91
C GLN A 182 7.25 9.38 -22.17
N ASP A 183 8.20 8.44 -22.14
CA ASP A 183 8.46 7.51 -23.24
C ASP A 183 7.21 6.64 -23.55
N LEU A 184 6.41 6.33 -22.53
CA LEU A 184 5.13 5.64 -22.67
C LEU A 184 3.97 6.58 -23.03
N ARG A 185 4.23 7.88 -23.22
CA ARG A 185 3.23 8.95 -23.42
C ARG A 185 2.26 9.14 -22.25
N GLU A 186 2.67 8.69 -21.06
CA GLU A 186 1.92 8.88 -19.81
C GLU A 186 2.31 10.21 -19.18
N ASN A 187 1.74 11.31 -19.71
CA ASN A 187 2.06 12.67 -19.25
C ASN A 187 1.15 13.15 -18.11
N ARG A 188 0.15 12.34 -17.73
CA ARG A 188 -0.80 12.68 -16.67
C ARG A 188 -0.51 11.88 -15.41
N TYR A 189 0.31 12.44 -14.54
CA TYR A 189 0.61 11.87 -13.23
C TYR A 189 0.50 12.93 -12.14
N ASN A 190 0.12 12.51 -10.95
CA ASN A 190 0.01 13.36 -9.77
C ASN A 190 1.19 13.06 -8.83
N LEU A 191 1.88 14.09 -8.36
CA LEU A 191 2.86 13.97 -7.28
C LEU A 191 2.14 14.07 -5.94
N ILE A 192 2.28 13.03 -5.12
CA ILE A 192 1.75 13.02 -3.76
C ILE A 192 2.70 13.80 -2.86
N THR A 193 2.19 14.85 -2.22
CA THR A 193 2.92 15.66 -1.25
C THR A 193 2.12 15.75 0.04
N SER A 194 2.78 15.94 1.17
CA SER A 194 2.12 16.25 2.43
C SER A 194 1.85 17.76 2.53
N LEU A 195 0.79 18.14 3.22
CA LEU A 195 0.54 19.55 3.54
C LEU A 195 1.64 20.08 4.47
N LYS A 196 2.21 21.22 4.11
CA LYS A 196 3.10 21.95 5.00
C LYS A 196 2.27 22.49 6.16
N THR A 197 2.34 21.87 7.30
CA THR A 197 1.80 22.44 8.53
C THR A 197 2.59 23.71 8.80
N THR A 198 1.96 24.87 8.70
CA THR A 198 2.53 26.14 9.14
C THR A 198 2.65 26.03 10.66
N SER A 199 3.79 25.53 11.15
CA SER A 199 4.14 25.75 12.54
C SER A 199 4.41 27.24 12.65
N GLU A 200 3.48 27.93 13.27
CA GLU A 200 3.64 29.32 13.72
C GLU A 200 5.00 29.49 14.39
N LYS A 201 5.61 30.63 14.06
CA LYS A 201 6.81 31.15 14.71
C LYS A 201 6.63 31.28 16.21
#